data_fc5817cc3a89214c5641e90120cabe5b
#
_entry.id   fc5817cc3a89214c5641e90120cabe5b
#
_cell.length_a   1.000
_cell.length_b   1.000
_cell.length_c   1.000
_cell.angle_alpha   90.00
_cell.angle_beta   90.00
_cell.angle_gamma   90.00
#
_symmetry.space_group_name_H-M   'P 1'
#
loop_
_entity.id
_entity.type
_entity.pdbx_description
1 polymer ?
#
loop_
_entity_poly.entity_id
_entity_poly.type
_entity_poly.pdbx_seq_one_letter_code
_entity_poly.pdbx_strand_id
1 'polypeptide(L)'
;MIKSLSAIQLENKPELIVDEIDIADPVGNQVMIKLISSGICHSQLHQMHDNNLPKPFLLGHEATGVVMKTGPDCNYVQEGDYVIATWVRRNPIKGRYLPDLKGVSYQEKKLNCRITFTWSEIIMSEDEYIVKIPKKYATPESCIVGCSILTGAGAVKNTAKVKPGETVAIFGVGGIGLAAVKMASLLNASKIIAVDIDSEKLEFSKQFGATHTINSIENNPIDEIIDLTGGGVDYAFDAIGKKITMNQIFESIKQGGSGADNVGGTSILIGIPESPEIT
;
A
#
# COMPACT_ATOMS: atom_id res chain seq x y z
N MET A 1 -10.43 16.41 -25.35
CA MET A 1 -11.10 16.28 -24.04
C MET A 1 -11.97 15.05 -24.12
N ILE A 2 -11.89 14.16 -23.14
CA ILE A 2 -12.71 12.95 -23.01
C ILE A 2 -13.46 12.98 -21.68
N LYS A 3 -14.56 12.23 -21.60
CA LYS A 3 -15.32 12.04 -20.37
C LYS A 3 -14.96 10.71 -19.69
N SER A 4 -15.00 10.67 -18.37
CA SER A 4 -14.71 9.49 -17.57
C SER A 4 -15.61 9.44 -16.35
N LEU A 5 -16.27 8.32 -16.11
CA LEU A 5 -16.97 8.10 -14.84
C LEU A 5 -15.95 8.00 -13.71
N SER A 6 -16.22 8.73 -12.63
CA SER A 6 -15.32 8.84 -11.48
C SER A 6 -16.10 8.94 -10.17
N ALA A 7 -15.56 8.38 -9.10
CA ALA A 7 -16.05 8.62 -7.76
C ALA A 7 -15.47 9.94 -7.22
N ILE A 8 -16.33 10.89 -6.90
CA ILE A 8 -15.98 12.26 -6.54
C ILE A 8 -16.47 12.56 -5.13
N GLN A 9 -15.60 13.07 -4.28
CA GLN A 9 -15.98 13.65 -2.98
C GLN A 9 -16.18 15.16 -3.17
N LEU A 10 -17.43 15.62 -3.15
CA LEU A 10 -17.77 17.03 -3.39
C LEU A 10 -17.57 17.93 -2.19
N GLU A 11 -17.82 17.41 -0.98
CA GLU A 11 -17.82 18.15 0.29
C GLU A 11 -16.95 17.41 1.33
N ASN A 12 -16.76 18.03 2.50
CA ASN A 12 -16.11 17.42 3.64
C ASN A 12 -17.03 16.42 4.37
N LYS A 13 -17.57 15.47 3.63
CA LYS A 13 -18.40 14.37 4.09
C LYS A 13 -17.91 13.09 3.43
N PRO A 14 -18.09 11.91 4.05
CA PRO A 14 -17.60 10.65 3.49
C PRO A 14 -18.36 10.17 2.26
N GLU A 15 -19.47 10.80 1.90
CA GLU A 15 -20.29 10.43 0.75
C GLU A 15 -19.56 10.76 -0.56
N LEU A 16 -19.64 9.83 -1.49
CA LEU A 16 -19.15 9.94 -2.85
C LEU A 16 -20.31 9.98 -3.83
N ILE A 17 -20.17 10.78 -4.86
CA ILE A 17 -21.00 10.68 -6.06
C ILE A 17 -20.21 9.96 -7.16
N VAL A 18 -20.93 9.31 -8.07
CA VAL A 18 -20.35 8.78 -9.32
C VAL A 18 -20.91 9.62 -10.46
N ASP A 19 -20.04 10.37 -11.13
CA ASP A 19 -20.43 11.24 -12.22
C ASP A 19 -19.29 11.37 -13.25
N GLU A 20 -19.58 11.97 -14.41
CA GLU A 20 -18.61 12.21 -15.46
C GLU A 20 -17.71 13.41 -15.14
N ILE A 21 -16.40 13.20 -15.23
CA ILE A 21 -15.39 14.26 -15.22
C ILE A 21 -14.85 14.50 -16.62
N ASP A 22 -14.33 15.69 -16.85
CA ASP A 22 -13.65 16.06 -18.10
C ASP A 22 -12.13 15.90 -17.94
N ILE A 23 -11.51 15.18 -18.88
CA ILE A 23 -10.05 14.96 -18.93
C ILE A 23 -9.54 15.50 -20.26
N ALA A 24 -8.67 16.51 -20.22
CA ALA A 24 -7.99 17.07 -21.38
C ALA A 24 -6.86 16.14 -21.88
N ASP A 25 -6.30 16.46 -23.05
CA ASP A 25 -5.11 15.76 -23.54
C ASP A 25 -3.93 15.96 -22.58
N PRO A 26 -3.09 14.93 -22.39
CA PRO A 26 -1.95 15.00 -21.49
C PRO A 26 -0.91 16.02 -21.97
N VAL A 27 -0.31 16.75 -21.02
CA VAL A 27 0.76 17.73 -21.25
C VAL A 27 2.01 17.34 -20.46
N GLY A 28 3.17 17.82 -20.91
CA GLY A 28 4.43 17.52 -20.23
C GLY A 28 4.69 16.01 -20.17
N ASN A 29 4.96 15.50 -18.97
CA ASN A 29 5.17 14.08 -18.69
C ASN A 29 3.88 13.33 -18.25
N GLN A 30 2.73 13.91 -18.45
CA GLN A 30 1.46 13.28 -18.08
C GLN A 30 1.13 12.09 -19.00
N VAL A 31 0.42 11.12 -18.42
CA VAL A 31 -0.02 9.90 -19.10
C VAL A 31 -1.50 9.68 -18.78
N MET A 32 -2.28 9.53 -19.84
CA MET A 32 -3.70 9.16 -19.77
C MET A 32 -3.83 7.64 -19.84
N ILE A 33 -4.53 7.04 -18.90
CA ILE A 33 -4.60 5.58 -18.73
C ILE A 33 -6.05 5.15 -18.62
N LYS A 34 -6.49 4.19 -19.44
CA LYS A 34 -7.76 3.48 -19.26
C LYS A 34 -7.53 2.34 -18.28
N LEU A 35 -8.29 2.32 -17.19
CA LEU A 35 -8.12 1.33 -16.14
C LEU A 35 -8.79 -0.01 -16.52
N ILE A 36 -8.13 -1.08 -16.14
CA ILE A 36 -8.67 -2.44 -16.09
C ILE A 36 -9.31 -2.66 -14.73
N SER A 37 -8.65 -2.21 -13.68
CA SER A 37 -9.11 -2.31 -12.29
C SER A 37 -8.39 -1.31 -11.40
N SER A 38 -9.01 -0.99 -10.26
CA SER A 38 -8.43 -0.19 -9.18
C SER A 38 -8.57 -0.92 -7.85
N GLY A 39 -7.55 -0.83 -7.02
CA GLY A 39 -7.63 -1.27 -5.63
C GLY A 39 -8.30 -0.24 -4.73
N ILE A 40 -8.67 -0.69 -3.53
CA ILE A 40 -9.22 0.13 -2.45
C ILE A 40 -8.30 -0.02 -1.23
N CYS A 41 -7.68 1.07 -0.83
CA CYS A 41 -6.78 1.11 0.31
C CYS A 41 -7.44 1.83 1.49
N HIS A 42 -7.17 1.39 2.71
CA HIS A 42 -7.69 2.03 3.93
C HIS A 42 -7.30 3.53 4.03
N SER A 43 -6.19 3.93 3.42
CA SER A 43 -5.76 5.33 3.40
C SER A 43 -6.75 6.27 2.69
N GLN A 44 -7.64 5.77 1.80
CA GLN A 44 -8.72 6.58 1.25
C GLN A 44 -9.75 6.97 2.32
N LEU A 45 -10.02 6.12 3.30
CA LEU A 45 -10.91 6.48 4.43
C LEU A 45 -10.32 7.65 5.22
N HIS A 46 -9.01 7.65 5.49
CA HIS A 46 -8.35 8.80 6.10
C HIS A 46 -8.47 10.06 5.25
N GLN A 47 -8.31 9.95 3.91
CA GLN A 47 -8.48 11.08 3.00
C GLN A 47 -9.92 11.60 2.96
N MET A 48 -10.92 10.71 3.00
CA MET A 48 -12.34 11.09 3.00
C MET A 48 -12.72 11.88 4.26
N HIS A 49 -12.07 11.59 5.39
CA HIS A 49 -12.30 12.28 6.66
C HIS A 49 -11.33 13.47 6.91
N ASP A 50 -10.39 13.72 6.00
CA ASP A 50 -9.46 14.86 6.11
C ASP A 50 -10.11 16.14 5.59
N ASN A 51 -10.57 16.98 6.52
CA ASN A 51 -11.19 18.27 6.22
C ASN A 51 -10.23 19.32 5.64
N ASN A 52 -8.93 19.08 5.66
CA ASN A 52 -7.93 19.99 5.08
C ASN A 52 -7.69 19.73 3.58
N LEU A 53 -8.24 18.67 3.03
CA LEU A 53 -8.13 18.41 1.59
C LEU A 53 -9.10 19.30 0.80
N PRO A 54 -8.62 19.99 -0.25
CA PRO A 54 -9.47 20.87 -1.06
C PRO A 54 -10.52 20.03 -1.81
N LYS A 55 -11.76 20.48 -1.83
CA LYS A 55 -12.87 19.84 -2.54
C LYS A 55 -13.27 20.67 -3.79
N PRO A 56 -13.79 20.01 -4.84
CA PRO A 56 -14.02 18.56 -4.98
C PRO A 56 -12.71 17.77 -5.11
N PHE A 57 -12.73 16.49 -4.66
CA PHE A 57 -11.55 15.68 -4.55
C PHE A 57 -11.76 14.28 -5.15
N LEU A 58 -10.75 13.80 -5.89
CA LEU A 58 -10.69 12.46 -6.48
C LEU A 58 -9.80 11.54 -5.64
N LEU A 59 -10.21 10.29 -5.54
CA LEU A 59 -9.59 9.28 -4.69
C LEU A 59 -8.97 8.12 -5.50
N GLY A 60 -8.24 7.26 -4.80
CA GLY A 60 -7.57 6.09 -5.36
C GLY A 60 -6.11 6.35 -5.72
N HIS A 61 -5.26 5.33 -5.60
CA HIS A 61 -3.83 5.48 -5.86
C HIS A 61 -3.13 4.18 -6.30
N GLU A 62 -3.89 3.14 -6.62
CA GLU A 62 -3.37 1.87 -7.11
C GLU A 62 -4.30 1.31 -8.19
N ALA A 63 -3.76 1.00 -9.35
CA ALA A 63 -4.55 0.48 -10.46
C ALA A 63 -3.69 -0.27 -11.48
N THR A 64 -4.35 -1.10 -12.28
CA THR A 64 -3.80 -1.64 -13.54
C THR A 64 -4.56 -1.04 -14.70
N GLY A 65 -3.85 -0.68 -15.76
CA GLY A 65 -4.46 -0.07 -16.93
C GLY A 65 -3.63 -0.15 -18.20
N VAL A 66 -4.14 0.49 -19.25
CA VAL A 66 -3.51 0.60 -20.56
C VAL A 66 -3.34 2.08 -20.88
N VAL A 67 -2.16 2.46 -21.31
CA VAL A 67 -1.85 3.82 -21.76
C VAL A 67 -2.67 4.15 -23.00
N MET A 68 -3.46 5.23 -22.94
CA MET A 68 -4.24 5.74 -24.06
C MET A 68 -3.49 6.83 -24.83
N LYS A 69 -2.86 7.75 -24.10
CA LYS A 69 -2.09 8.89 -24.64
C LYS A 69 -0.98 9.27 -23.68
N THR A 70 0.08 9.88 -24.23
CA THR A 70 1.17 10.47 -23.46
C THR A 70 1.35 11.93 -23.81
N GLY A 71 1.79 12.74 -22.85
CA GLY A 71 2.25 14.09 -23.10
C GLY A 71 3.61 14.09 -23.81
N PRO A 72 4.00 15.25 -24.39
CA PRO A 72 5.18 15.32 -25.27
C PRO A 72 6.52 15.05 -24.58
N ASP A 73 6.60 15.20 -23.25
CA ASP A 73 7.82 14.99 -22.47
C ASP A 73 7.89 13.59 -21.85
N CYS A 74 6.86 12.75 -22.04
CA CYS A 74 6.85 11.37 -21.54
C CYS A 74 7.73 10.48 -22.42
N ASN A 75 8.78 9.89 -21.83
CA ASN A 75 9.74 9.03 -22.54
C ASN A 75 9.76 7.58 -22.00
N TYR A 76 8.94 7.28 -20.98
CA TYR A 76 8.99 5.98 -20.31
C TYR A 76 8.00 4.96 -20.85
N VAL A 77 6.83 5.42 -21.25
CA VAL A 77 5.74 4.60 -21.80
C VAL A 77 5.20 5.19 -23.09
N GLN A 78 4.48 4.38 -23.85
CA GLN A 78 3.78 4.77 -25.08
C GLN A 78 2.36 4.22 -25.10
N GLU A 79 1.54 4.69 -26.02
CA GLU A 79 0.19 4.20 -26.24
C GLU A 79 0.17 2.67 -26.44
N GLY A 80 -0.77 2.00 -25.79
CA GLY A 80 -0.91 0.54 -25.80
C GLY A 80 -0.06 -0.19 -24.74
N ASP A 81 0.83 0.49 -24.04
CA ASP A 81 1.58 -0.13 -22.94
C ASP A 81 0.67 -0.45 -21.75
N TYR A 82 0.89 -1.61 -21.14
CA TYR A 82 0.23 -2.01 -19.90
C TYR A 82 1.02 -1.51 -18.71
N VAL A 83 0.33 -0.93 -17.74
CA VAL A 83 0.97 -0.26 -16.61
C VAL A 83 0.24 -0.53 -15.29
N ILE A 84 1.01 -0.44 -14.20
CA ILE A 84 0.49 -0.28 -12.85
C ILE A 84 0.66 1.19 -12.46
N ALA A 85 -0.42 1.82 -12.00
CA ALA A 85 -0.38 3.11 -11.35
C ALA A 85 -0.14 2.92 -9.84
N THR A 86 0.69 3.78 -9.27
CA THR A 86 1.11 3.72 -7.86
C THR A 86 1.24 5.12 -7.27
N TRP A 87 1.31 5.21 -5.96
CA TRP A 87 1.58 6.45 -5.23
C TRP A 87 3.07 6.71 -4.97
N VAL A 88 3.92 5.73 -5.32
CA VAL A 88 5.38 5.80 -5.11
C VAL A 88 6.08 6.19 -6.40
N ARG A 89 6.92 7.21 -6.34
CA ARG A 89 7.75 7.59 -7.50
C ARG A 89 8.72 6.47 -7.86
N ARG A 90 8.80 6.17 -9.15
CA ARG A 90 9.78 5.21 -9.72
C ARG A 90 11.22 5.68 -9.48
N ASN A 91 11.48 6.99 -9.65
CA ASN A 91 12.77 7.60 -9.33
C ASN A 91 12.64 8.43 -8.03
N PRO A 92 13.27 7.99 -6.92
CA PRO A 92 13.21 8.73 -5.66
C PRO A 92 13.85 10.12 -5.77
N ILE A 93 13.24 11.10 -5.12
CA ILE A 93 13.76 12.47 -4.99
C ILE A 93 13.90 12.83 -3.52
N LYS A 94 14.74 13.83 -3.21
CA LYS A 94 14.77 14.40 -1.86
C LYS A 94 13.55 15.30 -1.63
N GLY A 95 12.94 15.18 -0.46
CA GLY A 95 11.77 15.96 -0.08
C GLY A 95 10.45 15.38 -0.57
N ARG A 96 9.38 16.16 -0.40
CA ARG A 96 8.01 15.80 -0.79
C ARG A 96 7.64 16.50 -2.08
N TYR A 97 7.19 15.74 -3.05
CA TYR A 97 6.63 16.23 -4.31
C TYR A 97 5.18 15.76 -4.41
N LEU A 98 4.30 16.66 -4.79
CA LEU A 98 2.92 16.35 -5.16
C LEU A 98 2.73 16.81 -6.60
N PRO A 99 2.32 15.93 -7.51
CA PRO A 99 2.06 16.31 -8.90
C PRO A 99 0.89 17.29 -8.99
N ASP A 100 0.98 18.25 -9.92
CA ASP A 100 -0.13 19.11 -10.29
C ASP A 100 -0.77 18.57 -11.57
N LEU A 101 -1.73 17.69 -11.43
CA LEU A 101 -2.44 17.09 -12.57
C LEU A 101 -3.34 18.13 -13.24
N LYS A 102 -2.85 18.67 -14.36
CA LYS A 102 -3.57 19.64 -15.18
C LYS A 102 -4.61 18.94 -16.07
N GLY A 103 -5.66 19.66 -16.41
CA GLY A 103 -6.63 19.22 -17.42
C GLY A 103 -7.68 18.25 -16.89
N VAL A 104 -7.90 18.15 -15.56
CA VAL A 104 -8.97 17.36 -14.97
C VAL A 104 -9.97 18.29 -14.29
N SER A 105 -11.25 18.24 -14.70
CA SER A 105 -12.29 19.15 -14.19
C SER A 105 -13.65 18.48 -14.05
N TYR A 106 -14.48 19.04 -13.20
CA TYR A 106 -15.89 18.67 -13.01
C TYR A 106 -16.73 19.95 -13.01
N GLN A 107 -17.70 20.03 -13.93
CA GLN A 107 -18.54 21.21 -14.10
C GLN A 107 -17.70 22.50 -14.19
N GLU A 108 -16.67 22.47 -15.05
CA GLU A 108 -15.71 23.57 -15.29
C GLU A 108 -14.80 23.93 -14.09
N LYS A 109 -14.95 23.26 -12.93
CA LYS A 109 -14.10 23.46 -11.77
C LYS A 109 -12.94 22.46 -11.75
N LYS A 110 -11.73 22.95 -11.41
CA LYS A 110 -10.57 22.09 -11.23
C LYS A 110 -10.86 21.03 -10.14
N LEU A 111 -10.57 19.78 -10.45
CA LEU A 111 -10.57 18.70 -9.50
C LEU A 111 -9.20 18.56 -8.81
N ASN A 112 -9.23 18.13 -7.57
CA ASN A 112 -8.03 17.91 -6.77
C ASN A 112 -7.84 16.41 -6.52
N CYS A 113 -6.60 15.98 -6.41
CA CYS A 113 -6.20 14.66 -5.94
C CYS A 113 -4.84 14.77 -5.26
N ARG A 114 -4.35 13.72 -4.59
CA ARG A 114 -3.01 13.78 -4.00
C ARG A 114 -1.89 13.53 -5.01
N ILE A 115 -1.90 12.38 -5.66
CA ILE A 115 -0.81 11.96 -6.58
C ILE A 115 -1.41 11.52 -7.91
N THR A 116 -2.40 10.69 -7.85
CA THR A 116 -3.25 10.21 -8.94
C THR A 116 -4.63 9.91 -8.37
N PHE A 117 -5.57 9.54 -9.23
CA PHE A 117 -6.93 9.21 -8.83
C PHE A 117 -7.37 7.96 -9.58
N THR A 118 -7.48 6.83 -8.91
CA THR A 118 -7.74 5.56 -9.59
C THR A 118 -9.18 5.05 -9.43
N TRP A 119 -10.03 5.75 -8.68
CA TRP A 119 -11.47 5.43 -8.64
C TRP A 119 -12.21 6.11 -9.79
N SER A 120 -11.77 5.80 -11.01
CA SER A 120 -12.20 6.39 -12.27
C SER A 120 -11.98 5.36 -13.40
N GLU A 121 -12.74 5.44 -14.49
CA GLU A 121 -12.51 4.57 -15.65
C GLU A 121 -11.25 4.96 -16.43
N ILE A 122 -11.01 6.27 -16.53
CA ILE A 122 -9.82 6.84 -17.18
C ILE A 122 -9.19 7.82 -16.19
N ILE A 123 -7.87 7.76 -16.10
CA ILE A 123 -7.10 8.60 -15.18
C ILE A 123 -6.03 9.40 -15.91
N MET A 124 -5.56 10.44 -15.22
CA MET A 124 -4.34 11.15 -15.56
C MET A 124 -3.31 10.91 -14.45
N SER A 125 -2.07 10.58 -14.82
CA SER A 125 -0.95 10.42 -13.89
C SER A 125 0.31 11.03 -14.51
N GLU A 126 1.32 11.34 -13.72
CA GLU A 126 2.67 11.57 -14.24
C GLU A 126 3.37 10.22 -14.45
N ASP A 127 4.26 10.14 -15.46
CA ASP A 127 4.98 8.91 -15.82
C ASP A 127 5.86 8.34 -14.70
N GLU A 128 6.26 9.17 -13.74
CA GLU A 128 7.00 8.77 -12.55
C GLU A 128 6.20 7.91 -11.56
N TYR A 129 4.86 7.94 -11.64
CA TYR A 129 3.96 7.18 -10.77
C TYR A 129 3.32 5.99 -11.48
N ILE A 130 3.90 5.56 -12.58
CA ILE A 130 3.49 4.37 -13.31
C ILE A 130 4.66 3.43 -13.54
N VAL A 131 4.37 2.13 -13.62
CA VAL A 131 5.35 1.09 -13.91
C VAL A 131 4.84 0.26 -15.07
N LYS A 132 5.61 0.19 -16.15
CA LYS A 132 5.32 -0.66 -17.31
C LYS A 132 5.44 -2.13 -16.94
N ILE A 133 4.45 -2.92 -17.30
CA ILE A 133 4.42 -4.36 -17.06
C ILE A 133 4.14 -5.14 -18.34
N PRO A 134 4.61 -6.39 -18.46
CA PRO A 134 4.21 -7.27 -19.54
C PRO A 134 2.69 -7.54 -19.54
N LYS A 135 2.05 -7.53 -20.71
CA LYS A 135 0.60 -7.75 -20.88
C LYS A 135 0.06 -8.94 -20.09
N LYS A 136 0.80 -10.05 -20.03
CA LYS A 136 0.40 -11.27 -19.31
C LYS A 136 0.18 -11.10 -17.82
N TYR A 137 0.72 -10.01 -17.23
CA TYR A 137 0.56 -9.66 -15.83
C TYR A 137 -0.46 -8.53 -15.60
N ALA A 138 -1.04 -7.98 -16.66
CA ALA A 138 -2.06 -6.94 -16.55
C ALA A 138 -3.45 -7.56 -16.33
N THR A 139 -3.63 -8.21 -15.19
CA THR A 139 -4.91 -8.78 -14.76
C THR A 139 -5.61 -7.80 -13.79
N PRO A 140 -6.92 -7.95 -13.56
CA PRO A 140 -7.62 -7.12 -12.57
C PRO A 140 -6.97 -7.16 -11.18
N GLU A 141 -6.46 -8.31 -10.75
CA GLU A 141 -5.83 -8.49 -9.44
C GLU A 141 -4.51 -7.72 -9.31
N SER A 142 -3.85 -7.42 -10.43
CA SER A 142 -2.55 -6.73 -10.41
C SER A 142 -2.63 -5.28 -9.93
N CYS A 143 -3.83 -4.69 -9.82
CA CYS A 143 -3.99 -3.33 -9.32
C CYS A 143 -3.41 -3.14 -7.91
N ILE A 144 -3.54 -4.15 -7.03
CA ILE A 144 -3.05 -4.07 -5.64
C ILE A 144 -1.51 -4.08 -5.53
N VAL A 145 -0.79 -4.36 -6.64
CA VAL A 145 0.67 -4.25 -6.68
C VAL A 145 1.12 -2.81 -6.47
N GLY A 146 0.31 -1.83 -6.89
CA GLY A 146 0.61 -0.41 -6.78
C GLY A 146 0.65 0.13 -5.34
N CYS A 147 0.10 -0.58 -4.36
CA CYS A 147 0.10 -0.17 -2.95
C CYS A 147 0.36 -1.34 -1.99
N SER A 148 -0.61 -2.21 -1.75
CA SER A 148 -0.54 -3.17 -0.65
C SER A 148 0.60 -4.18 -0.81
N ILE A 149 0.79 -4.71 -2.02
CA ILE A 149 1.90 -5.67 -2.28
C ILE A 149 3.24 -4.95 -2.22
N LEU A 150 3.38 -3.80 -2.86
CA LEU A 150 4.60 -2.98 -2.82
C LEU A 150 5.00 -2.67 -1.37
N THR A 151 4.03 -2.28 -0.55
CA THR A 151 4.24 -1.88 0.85
C THR A 151 4.64 -3.08 1.72
N GLY A 152 3.85 -4.13 1.75
CA GLY A 152 4.10 -5.29 2.61
C GLY A 152 5.34 -6.08 2.20
N ALA A 153 5.44 -6.42 0.92
CA ALA A 153 6.62 -7.14 0.40
C ALA A 153 7.90 -6.29 0.48
N GLY A 154 7.78 -4.98 0.23
CA GLY A 154 8.90 -4.03 0.34
C GLY A 154 9.42 -3.90 1.76
N ALA A 155 8.56 -3.87 2.76
CA ALA A 155 8.93 -3.83 4.17
C ALA A 155 9.79 -5.05 4.55
N VAL A 156 9.39 -6.25 4.12
CA VAL A 156 10.13 -7.49 4.41
C VAL A 156 11.45 -7.57 3.64
N LYS A 157 11.40 -7.33 2.31
CA LYS A 157 12.55 -7.53 1.44
C LYS A 157 13.57 -6.41 1.50
N ASN A 158 13.11 -5.15 1.49
CA ASN A 158 13.97 -3.98 1.28
C ASN A 158 14.30 -3.26 2.59
N THR A 159 13.34 -3.15 3.52
CA THR A 159 13.53 -2.46 4.80
C THR A 159 14.15 -3.40 5.82
N ALA A 160 13.47 -4.48 6.17
CA ALA A 160 13.97 -5.48 7.12
C ALA A 160 15.11 -6.33 6.54
N LYS A 161 15.09 -6.59 5.24
CA LYS A 161 16.08 -7.43 4.54
C LYS A 161 16.14 -8.84 5.13
N VAL A 162 14.99 -9.40 5.43
CA VAL A 162 14.82 -10.73 6.01
C VAL A 162 15.61 -11.77 5.21
N LYS A 163 16.36 -12.60 5.91
CA LYS A 163 17.20 -13.67 5.36
C LYS A 163 16.60 -15.04 5.59
N PRO A 164 16.99 -16.05 4.79
CA PRO A 164 16.59 -17.43 5.04
C PRO A 164 16.92 -17.89 6.46
N GLY A 165 15.98 -18.55 7.10
CA GLY A 165 16.12 -19.07 8.47
C GLY A 165 15.72 -18.10 9.58
N GLU A 166 15.59 -16.81 9.31
CA GLU A 166 15.11 -15.81 10.29
C GLU A 166 13.62 -15.97 10.57
N THR A 167 13.17 -15.42 11.69
CA THR A 167 11.80 -15.51 12.21
C THR A 167 11.09 -14.16 12.08
N VAL A 168 9.81 -14.19 11.70
CA VAL A 168 9.01 -12.96 11.52
C VAL A 168 7.65 -13.09 12.19
N ALA A 169 7.16 -12.02 12.82
CA ALA A 169 5.78 -11.85 13.27
C ALA A 169 5.13 -10.68 12.51
N ILE A 170 3.92 -10.90 12.00
CA ILE A 170 3.17 -9.90 11.24
C ILE A 170 1.83 -9.66 11.94
N PHE A 171 1.66 -8.47 12.51
CA PHE A 171 0.44 -8.03 13.17
C PHE A 171 -0.48 -7.36 12.17
N GLY A 172 -1.64 -7.97 11.95
CA GLY A 172 -2.61 -7.62 10.92
C GLY A 172 -2.33 -8.33 9.59
N VAL A 173 -3.19 -9.27 9.22
CA VAL A 173 -3.10 -10.02 7.96
C VAL A 173 -4.17 -9.59 6.95
N GLY A 174 -4.37 -8.28 6.81
CA GLY A 174 -5.03 -7.65 5.66
C GLY A 174 -4.12 -7.65 4.43
N GLY A 175 -4.43 -6.87 3.40
CA GLY A 175 -3.68 -6.85 2.13
C GLY A 175 -2.18 -6.63 2.29
N ILE A 176 -1.77 -5.68 3.14
CA ILE A 176 -0.35 -5.39 3.43
C ILE A 176 0.31 -6.57 4.18
N GLY A 177 -0.34 -7.05 5.24
CA GLY A 177 0.20 -8.15 6.03
C GLY A 177 0.30 -9.46 5.25
N LEU A 178 -0.68 -9.81 4.42
CA LEU A 178 -0.62 -10.97 3.54
C LEU A 178 0.53 -10.87 2.52
N ALA A 179 0.79 -9.66 1.99
CA ALA A 179 1.94 -9.42 1.13
C ALA A 179 3.27 -9.59 1.87
N ALA A 180 3.33 -9.17 3.14
CA ALA A 180 4.48 -9.39 4.01
C ALA A 180 4.68 -10.88 4.32
N VAL A 181 3.61 -11.62 4.69
CA VAL A 181 3.63 -13.09 4.89
C VAL A 181 4.17 -13.79 3.65
N LYS A 182 3.62 -13.45 2.47
CA LYS A 182 4.06 -14.07 1.21
C LYS A 182 5.52 -13.80 0.92
N MET A 183 5.98 -12.56 1.11
CA MET A 183 7.38 -12.23 0.87
C MET A 183 8.33 -12.94 1.85
N ALA A 184 7.98 -13.01 3.13
CA ALA A 184 8.74 -13.77 4.13
C ALA A 184 8.85 -15.25 3.74
N SER A 185 7.76 -15.84 3.26
CA SER A 185 7.74 -17.22 2.73
C SER A 185 8.67 -17.40 1.53
N LEU A 186 8.63 -16.47 0.56
CA LEU A 186 9.50 -16.49 -0.62
C LEU A 186 10.99 -16.29 -0.27
N LEU A 187 11.29 -15.64 0.84
CA LEU A 187 12.66 -15.48 1.37
C LEU A 187 13.09 -16.62 2.30
N ASN A 188 12.26 -17.66 2.45
CA ASN A 188 12.53 -18.83 3.29
C ASN A 188 12.76 -18.48 4.77
N ALA A 189 11.97 -17.55 5.31
CA ALA A 189 11.90 -17.34 6.75
C ALA A 189 11.47 -18.65 7.44
N SER A 190 12.10 -18.97 8.58
CA SER A 190 11.88 -20.28 9.26
C SER A 190 10.57 -20.36 10.02
N LYS A 191 10.14 -19.24 10.62
CA LYS A 191 8.84 -19.09 11.27
C LYS A 191 8.20 -17.79 10.79
N ILE A 192 6.97 -17.89 10.31
CA ILE A 192 6.15 -16.79 9.85
C ILE A 192 4.88 -16.79 10.67
N ILE A 193 4.83 -15.94 11.69
CA ILE A 193 3.75 -15.89 12.67
C ILE A 193 2.79 -14.78 12.26
N ALA A 194 1.56 -15.16 11.91
CA ALA A 194 0.47 -14.24 11.58
C ALA A 194 -0.36 -13.95 12.83
N VAL A 195 -0.55 -12.67 13.16
CA VAL A 195 -1.35 -12.21 14.30
C VAL A 195 -2.50 -11.34 13.81
N ASP A 196 -3.72 -11.71 14.15
CA ASP A 196 -4.94 -10.94 13.84
C ASP A 196 -6.04 -11.23 14.88
N ILE A 197 -7.10 -10.45 14.89
CA ILE A 197 -8.32 -10.69 15.68
C ILE A 197 -9.32 -11.59 14.96
N ASP A 198 -9.16 -11.78 13.66
CA ASP A 198 -10.08 -12.46 12.75
C ASP A 198 -9.53 -13.83 12.37
N SER A 199 -10.17 -14.88 12.86
CA SER A 199 -9.76 -16.26 12.64
C SER A 199 -9.85 -16.69 11.17
N GLU A 200 -10.76 -16.12 10.37
CA GLU A 200 -10.86 -16.45 8.93
C GLU A 200 -9.66 -15.89 8.16
N LYS A 201 -9.24 -14.66 8.50
CA LYS A 201 -8.03 -14.08 7.92
C LYS A 201 -6.78 -14.83 8.31
N LEU A 202 -6.69 -15.29 9.56
CA LEU A 202 -5.60 -16.12 10.03
C LEU A 202 -5.51 -17.43 9.26
N GLU A 203 -6.63 -18.12 9.05
CA GLU A 203 -6.66 -19.35 8.25
C GLU A 203 -6.26 -19.07 6.80
N PHE A 204 -6.77 -17.98 6.22
CA PHE A 204 -6.42 -17.57 4.86
C PHE A 204 -4.92 -17.25 4.72
N SER A 205 -4.28 -16.68 5.75
CA SER A 205 -2.86 -16.35 5.74
C SER A 205 -1.93 -17.55 5.53
N LYS A 206 -2.38 -18.75 5.91
CA LYS A 206 -1.64 -20.01 5.68
C LYS A 206 -1.41 -20.29 4.19
N GLN A 207 -2.34 -19.91 3.32
CA GLN A 207 -2.19 -20.06 1.86
C GLN A 207 -1.08 -19.15 1.32
N PHE A 208 -0.72 -18.10 2.05
CA PHE A 208 0.38 -17.18 1.71
C PHE A 208 1.72 -17.63 2.32
N GLY A 209 1.70 -18.59 3.23
CA GLY A 209 2.90 -19.17 3.84
C GLY A 209 3.08 -18.87 5.32
N ALA A 210 2.04 -18.40 6.03
CA ALA A 210 2.08 -18.32 7.49
C ALA A 210 2.27 -19.74 8.06
N THR A 211 3.29 -19.91 8.90
CA THR A 211 3.60 -21.20 9.56
C THR A 211 2.86 -21.35 10.88
N HIS A 212 2.55 -20.23 11.53
CA HIS A 212 1.82 -20.15 12.79
C HIS A 212 0.81 -19.00 12.73
N THR A 213 -0.29 -19.14 13.46
CA THR A 213 -1.35 -18.13 13.54
C THR A 213 -1.73 -17.92 15.01
N ILE A 214 -1.92 -16.64 15.40
CA ILE A 214 -2.30 -16.27 16.76
C ILE A 214 -3.51 -15.34 16.68
N ASN A 215 -4.64 -15.75 17.28
CA ASN A 215 -5.78 -14.87 17.47
C ASN A 215 -5.56 -14.06 18.75
N SER A 216 -5.35 -12.76 18.61
CA SER A 216 -5.01 -11.86 19.71
C SER A 216 -6.20 -11.49 20.61
N ILE A 217 -7.43 -11.94 20.30
CA ILE A 217 -8.57 -11.87 21.22
C ILE A 217 -8.51 -13.05 22.21
N GLU A 218 -8.08 -14.21 21.75
CA GLU A 218 -8.07 -15.45 22.51
C GLU A 218 -6.81 -15.61 23.36
N ASN A 219 -5.67 -15.15 22.85
CA ASN A 219 -4.36 -15.33 23.47
C ASN A 219 -3.57 -14.02 23.49
N ASN A 220 -2.66 -13.89 24.46
CA ASN A 220 -1.66 -12.83 24.45
C ASN A 220 -0.62 -13.11 23.34
N PRO A 221 -0.56 -12.29 22.27
CA PRO A 221 0.31 -12.58 21.15
C PRO A 221 1.81 -12.50 21.51
N ILE A 222 2.19 -11.71 22.52
CA ILE A 222 3.57 -11.57 22.97
C ILE A 222 4.05 -12.89 23.60
N ASP A 223 3.29 -13.43 24.55
CA ASP A 223 3.63 -14.68 25.25
C ASP A 223 3.74 -15.84 24.26
N GLU A 224 2.76 -15.98 23.37
CA GLU A 224 2.75 -17.00 22.32
C GLU A 224 3.96 -16.90 21.37
N ILE A 225 4.34 -15.68 20.96
CA ILE A 225 5.50 -15.45 20.09
C ILE A 225 6.79 -15.84 20.82
N ILE A 226 6.91 -15.43 22.10
CA ILE A 226 8.07 -15.77 22.92
C ILE A 226 8.21 -17.29 23.07
N ASP A 227 7.12 -17.98 23.38
CA ASP A 227 7.09 -19.43 23.54
C ASP A 227 7.43 -20.16 22.23
N LEU A 228 6.82 -19.73 21.11
CA LEU A 228 7.09 -20.32 19.79
C LEU A 228 8.54 -20.12 19.32
N THR A 229 9.20 -19.06 19.75
CA THR A 229 10.53 -18.67 19.23
C THR A 229 11.66 -18.88 20.22
N GLY A 230 11.34 -19.06 21.49
CA GLY A 230 12.33 -19.15 22.56
C GLY A 230 12.98 -17.81 22.91
N GLY A 231 12.21 -16.70 22.83
CA GLY A 231 12.70 -15.38 23.25
C GLY A 231 12.44 -14.23 22.29
N GLY A 232 11.51 -14.40 21.37
CA GLY A 232 11.08 -13.36 20.40
C GLY A 232 11.55 -13.61 18.97
N VAL A 233 11.02 -12.82 18.02
CA VAL A 233 11.35 -12.91 16.60
C VAL A 233 12.51 -12.00 16.19
N ASP A 234 13.13 -12.30 15.04
CA ASP A 234 14.14 -11.41 14.44
C ASP A 234 13.49 -10.11 13.93
N TYR A 235 12.26 -10.20 13.37
CA TYR A 235 11.52 -9.05 12.86
C TYR A 235 10.05 -9.12 13.24
N ALA A 236 9.51 -8.01 13.75
CA ALA A 236 8.08 -7.84 13.97
C ALA A 236 7.54 -6.66 13.15
N PHE A 237 6.42 -6.90 12.47
CA PHE A 237 5.78 -5.92 11.56
C PHE A 237 4.40 -5.53 12.07
N ASP A 238 4.13 -4.23 12.18
CA ASP A 238 2.77 -3.73 12.38
C ASP A 238 2.18 -3.25 11.05
N ALA A 239 1.14 -3.95 10.56
CA ALA A 239 0.40 -3.61 9.37
C ALA A 239 -1.01 -3.06 9.68
N ILE A 240 -1.25 -2.61 10.92
CA ILE A 240 -2.55 -2.13 11.43
C ILE A 240 -2.50 -0.61 11.70
N GLY A 241 -1.51 -0.15 12.46
CA GLY A 241 -1.36 1.24 12.87
C GLY A 241 -2.08 1.60 14.18
N LYS A 242 -2.46 0.63 15.02
CA LYS A 242 -3.02 0.89 16.35
C LYS A 242 -1.92 0.96 17.41
N LYS A 243 -2.08 1.85 18.40
CA LYS A 243 -1.13 2.01 19.50
C LYS A 243 -0.79 0.67 20.18
N ILE A 244 -1.80 -0.17 20.42
CA ILE A 244 -1.61 -1.48 21.06
C ILE A 244 -0.70 -2.38 20.22
N THR A 245 -0.93 -2.49 18.90
CA THR A 245 -0.14 -3.36 18.01
C THR A 245 1.26 -2.81 17.79
N MET A 246 1.41 -1.49 17.71
CA MET A 246 2.72 -0.84 17.66
C MET A 246 3.57 -1.16 18.90
N ASN A 247 2.99 -1.16 20.11
CA ASN A 247 3.72 -1.57 21.32
C ASN A 247 4.03 -3.07 21.32
N GLN A 248 3.06 -3.91 20.95
CA GLN A 248 3.22 -5.36 20.93
C GLN A 248 4.36 -5.83 20.04
N ILE A 249 4.61 -5.17 18.89
CA ILE A 249 5.73 -5.55 18.03
C ILE A 249 7.10 -5.31 18.70
N PHE A 250 7.25 -4.29 19.56
CA PHE A 250 8.49 -4.05 20.30
C PHE A 250 8.72 -5.10 21.38
N GLU A 251 7.66 -5.62 22.00
CA GLU A 251 7.73 -6.63 23.04
C GLU A 251 7.90 -8.05 22.46
N SER A 252 7.60 -8.22 21.17
CA SER A 252 7.65 -9.52 20.48
C SER A 252 9.00 -9.86 19.86
N ILE A 253 9.94 -8.92 19.80
CA ILE A 253 11.25 -9.13 19.18
C ILE A 253 12.27 -9.71 20.18
N LYS A 254 13.30 -10.36 19.66
CA LYS A 254 14.46 -10.80 20.43
C LYS A 254 15.08 -9.65 21.20
N GLN A 255 15.34 -9.87 22.47
CA GLN A 255 16.08 -8.89 23.29
C GLN A 255 17.55 -8.92 22.91
N GLY A 256 18.13 -7.73 22.75
CA GLY A 256 19.57 -7.57 22.56
C GLY A 256 20.31 -7.79 23.89
N GLY A 257 21.55 -8.20 23.83
CA GLY A 257 22.43 -8.36 25.00
C GLY A 257 23.58 -7.36 25.01
N SER A 258 24.43 -7.47 26.02
CA SER A 258 25.56 -6.57 26.27
C SER A 258 26.82 -6.84 25.43
N GLY A 259 26.70 -7.43 24.25
CA GLY A 259 27.82 -7.71 23.33
C GLY A 259 27.61 -7.11 21.96
N ALA A 260 28.68 -6.74 21.28
CA ALA A 260 28.60 -6.16 19.91
C ALA A 260 27.92 -7.07 18.89
N ASP A 261 27.94 -8.38 19.12
CA ASP A 261 27.35 -9.41 18.24
C ASP A 261 25.94 -9.83 18.69
N ASN A 262 25.43 -9.30 19.81
CA ASN A 262 24.11 -9.63 20.34
C ASN A 262 23.10 -8.53 20.03
N VAL A 263 22.83 -8.36 18.74
CA VAL A 263 21.85 -7.40 18.23
C VAL A 263 20.45 -7.99 18.47
N GLY A 264 19.57 -7.21 19.11
CA GLY A 264 18.16 -7.57 19.26
C GLY A 264 17.41 -7.63 17.94
N GLY A 265 16.15 -8.04 17.98
CA GLY A 265 15.26 -8.01 16.84
C GLY A 265 14.93 -6.60 16.39
N THR A 266 14.24 -6.46 15.26
CA THR A 266 13.84 -5.18 14.67
C THR A 266 12.33 -5.10 14.50
N SER A 267 11.73 -4.00 14.97
CA SER A 267 10.31 -3.70 14.79
C SER A 267 10.11 -2.75 13.61
N ILE A 268 9.16 -3.07 12.74
CA ILE A 268 8.85 -2.29 11.53
C ILE A 268 7.40 -1.82 11.57
N LEU A 269 7.20 -0.51 11.66
CA LEU A 269 5.89 0.14 11.59
C LEU A 269 5.52 0.39 10.13
N ILE A 270 4.42 -0.19 9.66
CA ILE A 270 3.88 -0.03 8.31
C ILE A 270 2.51 0.64 8.37
N GLY A 271 1.70 0.29 9.35
CA GLY A 271 0.35 0.85 9.55
C GLY A 271 0.40 2.35 9.74
N ILE A 272 -0.58 3.07 9.16
CA ILE A 272 -0.72 4.51 9.39
C ILE A 272 -1.29 4.71 10.80
N PRO A 273 -0.58 5.38 11.71
CA PRO A 273 -1.05 5.53 13.09
C PRO A 273 -2.29 6.41 13.17
N GLU A 274 -3.24 6.01 14.02
CA GLU A 274 -4.43 6.81 14.34
C GLU A 274 -4.08 8.09 15.10
N SER A 275 -2.96 8.08 15.85
CA SER A 275 -2.41 9.21 16.59
C SER A 275 -0.90 9.31 16.38
N PRO A 276 -0.33 10.52 16.32
CA PRO A 276 1.13 10.68 16.19
C PRO A 276 1.91 10.30 17.47
N GLU A 277 1.22 9.99 18.57
CA GLU A 277 1.84 9.64 19.85
C GLU A 277 2.13 8.12 19.93
N ILE A 278 3.40 7.79 19.87
CA ILE A 278 3.95 6.49 20.26
C ILE A 278 4.51 6.67 21.69
N THR A 279 3.95 5.95 22.64
CA THR A 279 4.41 6.01 24.05
C THR A 279 5.07 4.71 24.43
#